data_f1777fd880862a6a9b59de275f75e80b
#
_entry.id   f1777fd880862a6a9b59de275f75e80b
#
_cell.length_a   1.000
_cell.length_b   1.000
_cell.length_c   1.000
_cell.angle_alpha   90.00
_cell.angle_beta   90.00
_cell.angle_gamma   90.00
#
_symmetry.space_group_name_H-M   'P 1'
#
loop_
_entity.id
_entity.type
_entity.pdbx_description
1 polymer ?
#
loop_
_entity_poly.entity_id
_entity_poly.type
_entity_poly.pdbx_seq_one_letter_code
_entity_poly.pdbx_strand_id
1 'polypeptide(L)'
;EFLKRTQGTFKLGIEFVDWAKQGHRYFHPFGPHGHQFDLSPQHQYWLRSRQQPGMPGLDEHSLAWAMARRGRFDKPSRDPRTVQSTFDYAYHFDAGLYARYLREVSEARGVQRLEGKVTEVMLRPADGFVERLRLADGRTVAGDLFIDCSGFRGLLIEEALHTGYEDWTHWLPCDRAMAVPCAPAGAPTPYTRSTARTAGWQWRIPLQHRIGN
;
A
#
# COMPACT_ATOMS: atom_id res chain seq x y z
N GLU A 1 2.89 2.34 -19.48
CA GLU A 1 3.89 3.32 -19.03
C GLU A 1 4.23 3.12 -17.55
N PHE A 2 3.27 3.23 -16.61
CA PHE A 2 3.49 3.14 -15.16
C PHE A 2 4.29 1.90 -14.74
N LEU A 3 3.81 0.69 -15.03
CA LEU A 3 4.49 -0.56 -14.66
C LEU A 3 5.92 -0.66 -15.22
N LYS A 4 6.12 -0.16 -16.44
CA LYS A 4 7.43 -0.15 -17.09
C LYS A 4 8.40 0.81 -16.39
N ARG A 5 7.94 2.01 -16.03
CA ARG A 5 8.72 3.04 -15.34
C ARG A 5 9.05 2.67 -13.90
N THR A 6 8.16 1.95 -13.23
CA THR A 6 8.27 1.62 -11.80
C THR A 6 8.72 0.19 -11.53
N GLN A 7 9.02 -0.59 -12.58
CA GLN A 7 9.34 -2.02 -12.49
C GLN A 7 8.26 -2.79 -11.70
N GLY A 8 7.01 -2.35 -11.86
CA GLY A 8 5.88 -2.83 -11.08
C GLY A 8 5.30 -4.14 -11.59
N THR A 9 4.50 -4.77 -10.76
CA THR A 9 3.72 -5.97 -11.08
C THR A 9 2.26 -5.78 -10.70
N PHE A 10 1.38 -6.67 -11.18
CA PHE A 10 -0.03 -6.64 -10.81
C PHE A 10 -0.26 -7.25 -9.43
N LYS A 11 -1.31 -6.77 -8.74
CA LYS A 11 -1.70 -7.21 -7.41
C LYS A 11 -3.21 -7.48 -7.36
N LEU A 12 -3.59 -8.73 -7.07
CA LEU A 12 -4.97 -9.19 -6.93
C LEU A 12 -5.46 -9.25 -5.48
N GLY A 13 -4.54 -9.08 -4.54
CA GLY A 13 -4.86 -9.13 -3.12
C GLY A 13 -3.64 -9.36 -2.24
N ILE A 14 -3.88 -9.84 -1.03
CA ILE A 14 -2.85 -10.12 -0.03
C ILE A 14 -3.07 -11.52 0.53
N GLU A 15 -2.05 -12.36 0.49
CA GLU A 15 -2.02 -13.64 1.20
C GLU A 15 -1.48 -13.43 2.61
N PHE A 16 -2.25 -13.80 3.62
CA PHE A 16 -1.87 -13.78 5.02
C PHE A 16 -1.50 -15.20 5.47
N VAL A 17 -0.31 -15.34 6.04
CA VAL A 17 0.26 -16.62 6.49
C VAL A 17 0.56 -16.53 7.98
N ASP A 18 0.13 -17.55 8.74
CA ASP A 18 0.37 -17.72 10.19
C ASP A 18 -0.26 -16.66 11.11
N TRP A 19 -1.18 -15.83 10.63
CA TRP A 19 -1.78 -14.76 11.43
C TRP A 19 -2.74 -15.26 12.52
N ALA A 20 -3.56 -16.27 12.23
CA ALA A 20 -4.46 -16.84 13.22
C ALA A 20 -3.80 -17.94 14.06
N LYS A 21 -3.02 -18.81 13.42
CA LYS A 21 -2.22 -19.89 14.01
C LYS A 21 -1.18 -20.36 13.00
N GLN A 22 -0.13 -21.03 13.47
CA GLN A 22 0.90 -21.60 12.60
C GLN A 22 0.28 -22.56 11.57
N GLY A 23 0.68 -22.44 10.32
CA GLY A 23 0.16 -23.20 9.17
C GLY A 23 -1.15 -22.64 8.58
N HIS A 24 -1.79 -21.67 9.23
CA HIS A 24 -3.01 -21.07 8.70
C HIS A 24 -2.70 -20.10 7.56
N ARG A 25 -3.54 -20.15 6.52
CA ARG A 25 -3.47 -19.23 5.37
C ARG A 25 -4.86 -18.75 5.00
N TYR A 26 -4.96 -17.48 4.63
CA TYR A 26 -6.15 -16.92 3.99
C TYR A 26 -5.75 -15.82 3.02
N PHE A 27 -6.65 -15.51 2.10
CA PHE A 27 -6.42 -14.50 1.08
C PHE A 27 -7.44 -13.38 1.23
N HIS A 28 -6.96 -12.15 1.20
CA HIS A 28 -7.79 -10.95 1.10
C HIS A 28 -7.78 -10.47 -0.34
N PRO A 29 -8.80 -10.84 -1.14
CA PRO A 29 -8.88 -10.46 -2.55
C PRO A 29 -9.27 -8.99 -2.73
N PHE A 30 -8.89 -8.42 -3.86
CA PHE A 30 -9.52 -7.21 -4.33
C PHE A 30 -10.77 -7.58 -5.13
N GLY A 31 -11.86 -7.76 -4.42
CA GLY A 31 -13.13 -8.21 -4.97
C GLY A 31 -13.93 -9.07 -3.98
N PRO A 32 -15.17 -9.36 -4.29
CA PRO A 32 -16.02 -10.15 -3.43
C PRO A 32 -15.65 -11.65 -3.44
N HIS A 33 -16.16 -12.35 -2.44
CA HIS A 33 -16.25 -13.81 -2.41
C HIS A 33 -17.65 -14.21 -2.92
N GLY A 34 -17.71 -14.54 -4.23
CA GLY A 34 -18.96 -14.88 -4.89
C GLY A 34 -19.80 -13.67 -5.27
N HIS A 35 -21.07 -13.92 -5.56
CA HIS A 35 -22.02 -12.92 -6.00
C HIS A 35 -23.13 -12.72 -4.97
N GLN A 36 -23.71 -11.53 -4.92
CA GLN A 36 -24.89 -11.28 -4.08
C GLN A 36 -26.11 -11.95 -4.69
N PHE A 37 -26.85 -12.71 -3.88
CA PHE A 37 -28.14 -13.29 -4.22
C PHE A 37 -29.23 -12.52 -3.49
N ASP A 38 -30.17 -11.97 -4.23
CA ASP A 38 -31.20 -11.09 -3.72
C ASP A 38 -30.61 -9.98 -2.83
N LEU A 39 -30.98 -9.92 -1.58
CA LEU A 39 -30.53 -8.95 -0.58
C LEU A 39 -29.39 -9.47 0.29
N SER A 40 -28.95 -10.72 0.10
CA SER A 40 -27.95 -11.36 0.96
C SER A 40 -26.64 -11.64 0.20
N PRO A 41 -25.49 -11.27 0.78
CA PRO A 41 -24.20 -11.57 0.18
C PRO A 41 -23.88 -13.09 0.28
N GLN A 42 -23.10 -13.59 -0.68
CA GLN A 42 -22.71 -15.00 -0.83
C GLN A 42 -22.21 -15.65 0.48
N HIS A 43 -21.44 -14.93 1.29
CA HIS A 43 -20.86 -15.49 2.50
C HIS A 43 -21.92 -15.92 3.53
N GLN A 44 -23.12 -15.34 3.54
CA GLN A 44 -24.20 -15.75 4.42
C GLN A 44 -24.74 -17.13 4.04
N TYR A 45 -24.89 -17.38 2.74
CA TYR A 45 -25.26 -18.71 2.23
C TYR A 45 -24.17 -19.75 2.50
N TRP A 46 -22.90 -19.36 2.29
CA TRP A 46 -21.76 -20.21 2.59
C TRP A 46 -21.68 -20.54 4.09
N LEU A 47 -21.86 -19.60 4.99
CA LEU A 47 -21.88 -19.85 6.43
C LEU A 47 -22.96 -20.88 6.82
N ARG A 48 -24.12 -20.85 6.18
CA ARG A 48 -25.22 -21.80 6.42
C ARG A 48 -24.89 -23.21 5.89
N SER A 49 -24.19 -23.30 4.77
CA SER A 49 -23.94 -24.59 4.10
C SER A 49 -22.53 -25.14 4.36
N ARG A 50 -21.63 -24.39 4.99
CA ARG A 50 -20.20 -24.79 5.14
C ARG A 50 -19.95 -26.11 5.86
N GLN A 51 -20.92 -26.62 6.63
CA GLN A 51 -20.82 -27.91 7.33
C GLN A 51 -21.24 -29.08 6.47
N GLN A 52 -21.82 -28.85 5.28
CA GLN A 52 -22.22 -29.91 4.39
C GLN A 52 -20.97 -30.59 3.76
N PRO A 53 -20.96 -31.93 3.63
CA PRO A 53 -19.87 -32.63 2.97
C PRO A 53 -19.61 -32.11 1.56
N GLY A 54 -18.33 -31.89 1.22
CA GLY A 54 -17.92 -31.41 -0.11
C GLY A 54 -18.10 -29.91 -0.36
N MET A 55 -18.57 -29.14 0.63
CA MET A 55 -18.69 -27.69 0.47
C MET A 55 -17.31 -27.05 0.37
N PRO A 56 -16.99 -26.29 -0.71
CA PRO A 56 -15.70 -25.63 -0.87
C PRO A 56 -15.51 -24.53 0.17
N GLY A 57 -14.25 -24.17 0.44
CA GLY A 57 -13.91 -23.01 1.28
C GLY A 57 -14.41 -21.70 0.67
N LEU A 58 -14.62 -20.69 1.49
CA LEU A 58 -15.08 -19.37 1.02
C LEU A 58 -14.17 -18.79 -0.06
N ASP A 59 -12.86 -19.01 0.05
CA ASP A 59 -11.86 -18.51 -0.91
C ASP A 59 -12.04 -19.07 -2.32
N GLU A 60 -12.62 -20.27 -2.46
CA GLU A 60 -12.90 -20.85 -3.78
C GLU A 60 -13.96 -20.08 -4.59
N HIS A 61 -14.71 -19.23 -3.93
CA HIS A 61 -15.69 -18.34 -4.55
C HIS A 61 -15.10 -16.99 -5.00
N SER A 62 -13.76 -16.78 -4.87
CA SER A 62 -13.09 -15.57 -5.32
C SER A 62 -12.32 -15.80 -6.62
N LEU A 63 -12.71 -15.08 -7.69
CA LEU A 63 -11.97 -15.13 -8.96
C LEU A 63 -10.54 -14.58 -8.80
N ALA A 64 -10.36 -13.51 -8.02
CA ALA A 64 -9.03 -12.95 -7.75
C ALA A 64 -8.12 -13.98 -7.08
N TRP A 65 -8.62 -14.73 -6.09
CA TRP A 65 -7.87 -15.81 -5.46
C TRP A 65 -7.60 -16.98 -6.43
N ALA A 66 -8.60 -17.38 -7.20
CA ALA A 66 -8.45 -18.45 -8.19
C ALA A 66 -7.37 -18.15 -9.24
N MET A 67 -7.23 -16.90 -9.65
CA MET A 67 -6.15 -16.42 -10.53
C MET A 67 -4.81 -16.34 -9.77
N ALA A 68 -4.82 -15.73 -8.59
CA ALA A 68 -3.61 -15.49 -7.79
C ALA A 68 -2.87 -16.77 -7.48
N ARG A 69 -3.54 -17.80 -6.97
CA ARG A 69 -2.94 -19.11 -6.62
C ARG A 69 -2.39 -19.90 -7.82
N ARG A 70 -2.83 -19.55 -9.03
CA ARG A 70 -2.31 -20.12 -10.29
C ARG A 70 -1.25 -19.25 -10.95
N GLY A 71 -0.83 -18.15 -10.31
CA GLY A 71 0.11 -17.19 -10.88
C GLY A 71 -0.42 -16.52 -12.16
N ARG A 72 -1.74 -16.38 -12.28
CA ARG A 72 -2.40 -15.80 -13.45
C ARG A 72 -2.94 -14.41 -13.11
N PHE A 73 -2.98 -13.56 -14.12
CA PHE A 73 -3.59 -12.24 -14.06
C PHE A 73 -4.24 -11.93 -15.40
N ASP A 74 -5.41 -11.33 -15.34
CA ASP A 74 -6.05 -10.65 -16.45
C ASP A 74 -6.73 -9.38 -15.92
N LYS A 75 -7.08 -8.45 -16.81
CA LYS A 75 -7.80 -7.25 -16.42
C LYS A 75 -9.29 -7.56 -16.24
N PRO A 76 -9.97 -6.88 -15.31
CA PRO A 76 -11.41 -7.04 -15.16
C PRO A 76 -12.15 -6.63 -16.44
N SER A 77 -13.21 -7.36 -16.74
CA SER A 77 -14.12 -7.03 -17.83
C SER A 77 -14.94 -5.80 -17.50
N ARG A 78 -15.26 -5.00 -18.51
CA ARG A 78 -16.21 -3.89 -18.38
C ARG A 78 -17.68 -4.34 -18.48
N ASP A 79 -17.92 -5.58 -18.92
CA ASP A 79 -19.27 -6.14 -18.99
C ASP A 79 -19.67 -6.70 -17.62
N PRO A 80 -20.62 -6.05 -16.89
CA PRO A 80 -21.01 -6.45 -15.53
C PRO A 80 -21.69 -7.83 -15.46
N ARG A 81 -22.06 -8.42 -16.59
CA ARG A 81 -22.68 -9.74 -16.66
C ARG A 81 -21.67 -10.88 -16.59
N THR A 82 -20.38 -10.58 -16.66
CA THR A 82 -19.31 -11.60 -16.63
C THR A 82 -18.70 -11.70 -15.24
N VAL A 83 -18.27 -12.90 -14.85
CA VAL A 83 -17.52 -13.12 -13.61
C VAL A 83 -16.21 -12.31 -13.60
N GLN A 84 -15.63 -12.04 -14.77
CA GLN A 84 -14.43 -11.22 -14.89
C GLN A 84 -14.63 -9.75 -14.50
N SER A 85 -15.85 -9.28 -14.33
CA SER A 85 -16.13 -7.91 -13.84
C SER A 85 -16.13 -7.80 -12.30
N THR A 86 -16.06 -8.92 -11.58
CA THR A 86 -16.29 -8.98 -10.13
C THR A 86 -15.05 -8.72 -9.28
N PHE A 87 -13.92 -8.46 -9.86
CA PHE A 87 -12.70 -8.18 -9.11
C PHE A 87 -12.04 -6.88 -9.55
N ASP A 88 -11.24 -6.31 -8.64
CA ASP A 88 -10.34 -5.21 -8.90
C ASP A 88 -8.87 -5.65 -8.80
N TYR A 89 -7.98 -4.75 -9.15
CA TYR A 89 -6.55 -4.99 -9.02
C TYR A 89 -5.82 -3.71 -8.65
N ALA A 90 -4.63 -3.89 -8.10
CA ALA A 90 -3.69 -2.82 -7.82
C ALA A 90 -2.33 -3.14 -8.46
N TYR A 91 -1.34 -2.34 -8.10
CA TYR A 91 0.04 -2.53 -8.52
C TYR A 91 0.96 -2.67 -7.30
N HIS A 92 1.96 -3.52 -7.43
CA HIS A 92 3.21 -3.34 -6.70
C HIS A 92 4.10 -2.42 -7.53
N PHE A 93 4.90 -1.61 -6.90
CA PHE A 93 5.85 -0.75 -7.62
C PHE A 93 7.05 -0.39 -6.74
N ASP A 94 8.16 -0.08 -7.38
CA ASP A 94 9.33 0.46 -6.70
C ASP A 94 9.09 1.92 -6.34
N ALA A 95 9.08 2.23 -5.03
CA ALA A 95 8.78 3.57 -4.53
C ALA A 95 9.81 4.61 -4.99
N GLY A 96 11.08 4.23 -5.08
CA GLY A 96 12.14 5.12 -5.56
C GLY A 96 12.00 5.46 -7.05
N LEU A 97 11.65 4.46 -7.87
CA LEU A 97 11.35 4.67 -9.29
C LEU A 97 10.08 5.49 -9.49
N TYR A 98 9.06 5.24 -8.65
CA TYR A 98 7.81 6.01 -8.68
C TYR A 98 8.04 7.47 -8.32
N ALA A 99 8.81 7.75 -7.26
CA ALA A 99 9.14 9.12 -6.87
C ALA A 99 9.87 9.88 -7.99
N ARG A 100 10.81 9.22 -8.69
CA ARG A 100 11.48 9.81 -9.86
C ARG A 100 10.50 10.10 -10.99
N TYR A 101 9.62 9.16 -11.30
CA TYR A 101 8.61 9.33 -12.33
C TYR A 101 7.64 10.48 -12.01
N LEU A 102 7.14 10.55 -10.76
CA LEU A 102 6.28 11.65 -10.32
C LEU A 102 6.98 13.02 -10.37
N ARG A 103 8.24 13.04 -9.99
CA ARG A 103 9.06 14.25 -10.09
C ARG A 103 9.12 14.77 -11.53
N GLU A 104 9.50 13.91 -12.49
CA GLU A 104 9.56 14.27 -13.91
C GLU A 104 8.21 14.81 -14.41
N VAL A 105 7.10 14.14 -14.06
CA VAL A 105 5.74 14.57 -14.45
C VAL A 105 5.37 15.91 -13.80
N SER A 106 5.73 16.13 -12.54
CA SER A 106 5.42 17.37 -11.81
C SER A 106 6.21 18.56 -12.35
N GLU A 107 7.51 18.38 -12.54
CA GLU A 107 8.39 19.42 -13.10
C GLU A 107 7.96 19.80 -14.53
N ALA A 108 7.58 18.82 -15.36
CA ALA A 108 7.03 19.08 -16.71
C ALA A 108 5.70 19.84 -16.70
N ARG A 109 4.97 19.83 -15.58
CA ARG A 109 3.73 20.59 -15.36
C ARG A 109 3.95 21.93 -14.67
N GLY A 110 5.18 22.36 -14.51
CA GLY A 110 5.52 23.66 -13.95
C GLY A 110 5.75 23.68 -12.44
N VAL A 111 5.77 22.53 -11.78
CA VAL A 111 6.18 22.47 -10.36
C VAL A 111 7.66 22.80 -10.26
N GLN A 112 7.99 23.80 -9.45
CA GLN A 112 9.38 24.18 -9.20
C GLN A 112 9.96 23.32 -8.08
N ARG A 113 11.04 22.61 -8.39
CA ARG A 113 11.80 21.89 -7.39
C ARG A 113 12.96 22.72 -6.88
N LEU A 114 13.01 22.89 -5.56
CA LEU A 114 14.12 23.53 -4.87
C LEU A 114 14.90 22.47 -4.08
N GLU A 115 16.14 22.22 -4.48
CA GLU A 115 17.04 21.37 -3.72
C GLU A 115 17.62 22.18 -2.57
N GLY A 116 17.54 21.66 -1.35
CA GLY A 116 18.09 22.32 -0.17
C GLY A 116 17.66 21.61 1.12
N LYS A 117 18.45 21.82 2.17
CA LYS A 117 18.12 21.36 3.52
C LYS A 117 17.42 22.49 4.27
N VAL A 118 16.20 22.29 4.76
CA VAL A 118 15.52 23.22 5.65
C VAL A 118 16.26 23.24 6.99
N THR A 119 16.64 24.43 7.45
CA THR A 119 17.33 24.66 8.72
C THR A 119 16.49 25.43 9.72
N GLU A 120 15.48 26.15 9.26
CA GLU A 120 14.60 26.94 10.12
C GLU A 120 13.20 27.03 9.51
N VAL A 121 12.19 26.94 10.35
CA VAL A 121 10.78 27.20 10.03
C VAL A 121 10.40 28.51 10.71
N MET A 122 10.09 29.52 9.90
CA MET A 122 9.75 30.86 10.39
C MET A 122 8.23 30.97 10.55
N LEU A 123 7.79 31.29 11.78
CA LEU A 123 6.37 31.44 12.09
C LEU A 123 6.02 32.96 12.12
N ARG A 124 4.80 33.28 11.70
CA ARG A 124 4.25 34.63 11.84
C ARG A 124 4.00 34.94 13.31
N PRO A 125 4.53 36.07 13.86
CA PRO A 125 4.33 36.39 15.26
C PRO A 125 2.86 36.65 15.65
N ALA A 126 2.02 37.05 14.69
CA ALA A 126 0.64 37.43 14.96
C ALA A 126 -0.28 36.23 15.23
N ASP A 127 -0.03 35.06 14.60
CA ASP A 127 -0.95 33.94 14.61
C ASP A 127 -0.26 32.55 14.70
N GLY A 128 1.07 32.52 14.65
CA GLY A 128 1.85 31.28 14.73
C GLY A 128 1.82 30.41 13.49
N PHE A 129 1.23 30.85 12.39
CA PHE A 129 1.26 30.07 11.14
C PHE A 129 2.66 30.07 10.51
N VAL A 130 3.00 29.00 9.78
CA VAL A 130 4.25 28.95 9.01
C VAL A 130 4.20 30.02 7.92
N GLU A 131 5.19 30.91 7.92
CA GLU A 131 5.33 32.00 6.95
C GLU A 131 6.28 31.58 5.82
N ARG A 132 7.44 31.06 6.19
CA ARG A 132 8.50 30.67 5.24
C ARG A 132 9.46 29.64 5.84
N LEU A 133 10.17 28.97 4.95
CA LEU A 133 11.24 28.04 5.30
C LEU A 133 12.58 28.66 4.93
N ARG A 134 13.59 28.53 5.80
CA ARG A 134 14.97 28.91 5.48
C ARG A 134 15.77 27.65 5.13
N LEU A 135 16.52 27.74 4.04
CA LEU A 135 17.43 26.68 3.59
C LEU A 135 18.85 26.93 4.11
N ALA A 136 19.66 25.89 4.16
CA ALA A 136 21.05 25.93 4.64
C ALA A 136 21.94 26.88 3.83
N ASP A 137 21.60 27.14 2.58
CA ASP A 137 22.31 28.09 1.70
C ASP A 137 21.81 29.54 1.84
N GLY A 138 20.93 29.82 2.79
CA GLY A 138 20.38 31.14 3.08
C GLY A 138 19.13 31.53 2.28
N ARG A 139 18.75 30.75 1.25
CA ARG A 139 17.49 31.00 0.52
C ARG A 139 16.28 30.80 1.44
N THR A 140 15.21 31.53 1.14
CA THR A 140 13.93 31.36 1.82
C THR A 140 12.83 30.97 0.84
N VAL A 141 11.88 30.15 1.30
CA VAL A 141 10.72 29.70 0.53
C VAL A 141 9.46 30.08 1.30
N ALA A 142 8.67 30.98 0.75
CA ALA A 142 7.38 31.39 1.31
C ALA A 142 6.24 30.59 0.64
N GLY A 143 5.10 30.49 1.32
CA GLY A 143 3.90 29.83 0.80
C GLY A 143 2.67 30.17 1.62
N ASP A 144 1.50 30.00 1.03
CA ASP A 144 0.21 30.16 1.71
C ASP A 144 -0.25 28.86 2.39
N LEU A 145 0.25 27.71 1.91
CA LEU A 145 0.02 26.37 2.46
C LEU A 145 1.31 25.58 2.40
N PHE A 146 1.59 24.81 3.45
CA PHE A 146 2.72 23.92 3.53
C PHE A 146 2.25 22.48 3.79
N ILE A 147 2.77 21.53 3.02
CA ILE A 147 2.53 20.10 3.20
C ILE A 147 3.82 19.48 3.70
N ASP A 148 3.80 19.00 4.95
CA ASP A 148 4.97 18.40 5.59
C ASP A 148 5.15 16.93 5.19
N CYS A 149 6.14 16.65 4.34
CA CYS A 149 6.53 15.31 3.92
C CYS A 149 7.91 14.91 4.49
N SER A 150 8.33 15.48 5.62
CA SER A 150 9.62 15.20 6.26
C SER A 150 9.69 13.88 7.02
N GLY A 151 8.66 13.03 6.91
CA GLY A 151 8.57 11.72 7.56
C GLY A 151 8.25 11.84 9.04
N PHE A 152 8.68 10.86 9.83
CA PHE A 152 8.42 10.82 11.28
C PHE A 152 9.04 11.95 12.07
N ARG A 153 9.97 12.68 11.47
CA ARG A 153 10.53 13.89 12.09
C ARG A 153 9.49 14.99 12.24
N GLY A 154 8.57 15.12 11.27
CA GLY A 154 7.54 16.15 11.29
C GLY A 154 8.11 17.55 11.42
N LEU A 155 9.02 17.94 10.51
CA LEU A 155 9.78 19.18 10.59
C LEU A 155 8.92 20.43 10.81
N LEU A 156 7.76 20.49 10.18
CA LEU A 156 6.82 21.59 10.32
C LEU A 156 5.80 21.31 11.43
N ILE A 157 5.12 20.16 11.33
CA ILE A 157 3.98 19.84 12.20
C ILE A 157 4.41 19.52 13.63
N GLU A 158 5.58 18.88 13.82
CA GLU A 158 6.06 18.52 15.15
C GLU A 158 7.14 19.46 15.67
N GLU A 159 8.27 19.60 14.94
CA GLU A 159 9.41 20.39 15.46
C GLU A 159 9.10 21.88 15.56
N ALA A 160 8.34 22.46 14.61
CA ALA A 160 8.03 23.88 14.61
C ALA A 160 6.68 24.22 15.27
N LEU A 161 5.64 23.42 15.04
CA LEU A 161 4.28 23.69 15.52
C LEU A 161 3.93 22.93 16.80
N HIS A 162 4.76 22.00 17.26
CA HIS A 162 4.61 21.27 18.52
C HIS A 162 3.25 20.59 18.68
N THR A 163 2.73 19.99 17.61
CA THR A 163 1.41 19.33 17.60
C THR A 163 1.40 18.07 18.47
N GLY A 164 2.56 17.39 18.62
CA GLY A 164 2.72 16.16 19.38
C GLY A 164 2.33 14.92 18.60
N TYR A 165 2.68 13.75 19.19
CA TYR A 165 2.31 12.43 18.72
C TYR A 165 1.45 11.75 19.77
N GLU A 166 0.41 11.04 19.32
CA GLU A 166 -0.33 10.10 20.17
C GLU A 166 0.35 8.72 20.12
N ASP A 167 0.60 8.13 21.27
CA ASP A 167 1.17 6.78 21.37
C ASP A 167 0.07 5.72 21.22
N TRP A 168 0.10 4.99 20.10
CA TRP A 168 -0.80 3.89 19.78
C TRP A 168 -0.15 2.51 19.90
N THR A 169 1.01 2.40 20.57
CA THR A 169 1.73 1.14 20.71
C THR A 169 0.94 0.06 21.45
N HIS A 170 -0.03 0.44 22.29
CA HIS A 170 -0.96 -0.48 22.95
C HIS A 170 -1.95 -1.14 21.97
N TRP A 171 -2.22 -0.52 20.81
CA TRP A 171 -3.00 -1.10 19.72
C TRP A 171 -2.12 -1.67 18.60
N LEU A 172 -1.04 -1.00 18.28
CA LEU A 172 -0.13 -1.27 17.18
C LEU A 172 1.30 -1.47 17.72
N PRO A 173 1.61 -2.66 18.25
CA PRO A 173 2.86 -2.88 18.98
C PRO A 173 4.14 -2.84 18.15
N CYS A 174 4.02 -2.87 16.79
CA CYS A 174 5.17 -2.75 15.90
C CYS A 174 5.48 -1.27 15.64
N ASP A 175 6.53 -0.76 16.26
CA ASP A 175 6.99 0.63 16.18
C ASP A 175 8.11 0.86 15.14
N ARG A 176 8.60 -0.21 14.50
CA ARG A 176 9.71 -0.16 13.55
C ARG A 176 9.47 -1.05 12.35
N ALA A 177 10.07 -0.65 11.23
CA ALA A 177 10.11 -1.48 10.04
C ALA A 177 11.52 -1.44 9.42
N MET A 178 11.92 -2.56 8.82
CA MET A 178 13.14 -2.67 8.04
C MET A 178 12.76 -3.14 6.63
N ALA A 179 13.07 -2.35 5.62
CA ALA A 179 12.85 -2.71 4.23
C ALA A 179 14.14 -3.26 3.63
N VAL A 180 14.12 -4.50 3.15
CA VAL A 180 15.29 -5.18 2.59
C VAL A 180 14.99 -5.68 1.18
N PRO A 181 15.76 -5.24 0.16
CA PRO A 181 15.65 -5.81 -1.17
C PRO A 181 16.27 -7.20 -1.22
N CYS A 182 15.55 -8.15 -1.84
CA CYS A 182 16.03 -9.51 -2.06
C CYS A 182 15.99 -9.87 -3.54
N ALA A 183 16.82 -10.83 -3.95
CA ALA A 183 16.77 -11.39 -5.30
C ALA A 183 15.41 -12.03 -5.59
N PRO A 184 14.94 -12.02 -6.85
CA PRO A 184 13.74 -12.74 -7.24
C PRO A 184 13.88 -14.25 -6.96
N ALA A 185 12.84 -14.85 -6.38
CA ALA A 185 12.80 -16.29 -6.09
C ALA A 185 11.91 -17.05 -7.10
N GLY A 186 11.86 -16.62 -8.35
CA GLY A 186 11.02 -17.15 -9.42
C GLY A 186 10.12 -16.08 -10.05
N ALA A 187 9.11 -16.52 -10.79
CA ALA A 187 8.14 -15.62 -11.41
C ALA A 187 7.38 -14.81 -10.34
N PRO A 188 7.14 -13.52 -10.57
CA PRO A 188 6.42 -12.67 -9.61
C PRO A 188 4.98 -13.16 -9.42
N THR A 189 4.58 -13.36 -8.17
CA THR A 189 3.18 -13.67 -7.84
C THR A 189 2.32 -12.43 -7.95
N PRO A 190 1.07 -12.52 -8.43
CA PRO A 190 0.18 -11.36 -8.53
C PRO A 190 -0.49 -11.03 -7.17
N TYR A 191 0.25 -11.09 -6.09
CA TYR A 191 -0.21 -10.75 -4.74
C TYR A 191 0.96 -10.46 -3.80
N THR A 192 0.71 -9.66 -2.76
CA THR A 192 1.62 -9.52 -1.62
C THR A 192 1.45 -10.71 -0.68
N ARG A 193 2.53 -11.23 -0.12
CA ARG A 193 2.45 -12.14 1.03
C ARG A 193 2.83 -11.42 2.30
N SER A 194 2.00 -11.55 3.33
CA SER A 194 2.25 -11.06 4.69
C SER A 194 2.30 -12.25 5.63
N THR A 195 3.46 -12.49 6.24
CA THR A 195 3.68 -13.63 7.13
C THR A 195 3.90 -13.15 8.55
N ALA A 196 3.08 -13.61 9.50
CA ALA A 196 3.28 -13.33 10.91
C ALA A 196 4.57 -14.01 11.41
N ARG A 197 5.27 -13.34 12.31
CA ARG A 197 6.51 -13.78 12.94
C ARG A 197 6.41 -13.55 14.45
N THR A 198 7.34 -14.09 15.21
CA THR A 198 7.36 -13.97 16.69
C THR A 198 7.40 -12.51 17.17
N ALA A 199 8.14 -11.65 16.45
CA ALA A 199 8.35 -10.26 16.85
C ALA A 199 7.63 -9.24 15.92
N GLY A 200 6.65 -9.68 15.15
CA GLY A 200 5.94 -8.82 14.19
C GLY A 200 5.53 -9.57 12.95
N TRP A 201 5.76 -9.02 11.78
CA TRP A 201 5.39 -9.64 10.52
C TRP A 201 6.33 -9.24 9.39
N GLN A 202 6.36 -10.03 8.33
CA GLN A 202 7.18 -9.83 7.13
C GLN A 202 6.28 -9.76 5.90
N TRP A 203 6.44 -8.75 5.08
CA TRP A 203 5.83 -8.75 3.75
C TRP A 203 6.80 -9.27 2.69
N ARG A 204 6.25 -9.74 1.59
CA ARG A 204 6.98 -10.04 0.36
C ARG A 204 6.23 -9.39 -0.80
N ILE A 205 6.86 -8.40 -1.41
CA ILE A 205 6.30 -7.58 -2.49
C ILE A 205 7.09 -7.88 -3.76
N PRO A 206 6.55 -8.66 -4.71
CA PRO A 206 7.26 -9.03 -5.91
C PRO A 206 7.27 -7.86 -6.92
N LEU A 207 8.46 -7.48 -7.36
CA LEU A 207 8.70 -6.54 -8.43
C LEU A 207 9.37 -7.26 -9.60
N GLN A 208 9.49 -6.59 -10.76
CA GLN A 208 10.12 -7.20 -11.94
C GLN A 208 11.61 -7.50 -11.72
N HIS A 209 12.32 -6.69 -10.93
CA HIS A 209 13.77 -6.76 -10.73
C HIS A 209 14.21 -7.25 -9.34
N ARG A 210 13.30 -7.29 -8.36
CA ARG A 210 13.59 -7.68 -6.98
C ARG A 210 12.33 -8.06 -6.21
N ILE A 211 12.51 -8.58 -5.00
CA ILE A 211 11.46 -8.70 -4.00
C ILE A 211 11.73 -7.67 -2.90
N GLY A 212 10.74 -6.88 -2.52
CA GLY A 212 10.75 -6.06 -1.31
C GLY A 212 10.31 -6.91 -0.10
N ASN A 213 11.10 -6.92 0.95
CA ASN A 213 10.78 -7.52 2.25
C ASN A 213 10.90 -6.49 3.34
#